data_24492920c5a0143d9d557720a79cf746
#
_entry.id   24492920c5a0143d9d557720a79cf746
#
_cell.length_a   1.000
_cell.length_b   1.000
_cell.length_c   1.000
_cell.angle_alpha   90.00
_cell.angle_beta   90.00
_cell.angle_gamma   90.00
#
_symmetry.space_group_name_H-M   'P 1'
#
loop_
_entity.id
_entity.type
_entity.pdbx_description
1 polymer ?
#
loop_
_entity_poly.entity_id
_entity_poly.type
_entity_poly.pdbx_seq_one_letter_code
_entity_poly.pdbx_strand_id
1 'polypeptide(L)'
;MNSRVINSPEAPEAIGPYSHAIRAGDIIFLSGQLPVDPKTGNLVGTDPLLQARQVFVNLRAVANTAGGDLGDIVKLTIYLSDLRHFAAVNEVMTRFFTAPYPARATIGVAALPKDALIEVEAVMVSGELRFN
;
A
#
# COMPACT_ATOMS: atom_id res chain seq x y z
N MET A 1 21.67 -16.46 -2.49
CA MET A 1 21.75 -15.10 -1.95
C MET A 1 20.39 -14.45 -1.92
N ASN A 2 20.02 -13.90 -0.78
CA ASN A 2 18.74 -13.23 -0.66
C ASN A 2 18.81 -11.81 -1.19
N SER A 3 17.94 -11.50 -2.11
CA SER A 3 17.80 -10.14 -2.55
C SER A 3 17.00 -9.34 -1.53
N ARG A 4 17.45 -8.11 -1.24
CA ARG A 4 16.67 -7.19 -0.42
C ARG A 4 15.55 -6.55 -1.23
N VAL A 5 15.68 -6.57 -2.54
CA VAL A 5 14.75 -5.90 -3.44
C VAL A 5 13.55 -6.79 -3.72
N ILE A 6 12.37 -6.23 -3.59
CA ILE A 6 11.11 -6.91 -3.87
C ILE A 6 10.36 -6.09 -4.90
N ASN A 7 10.07 -6.69 -6.05
CA ASN A 7 9.26 -6.08 -7.09
C ASN A 7 8.17 -7.08 -7.48
N SER A 8 6.92 -6.64 -7.41
CA SER A 8 5.78 -7.50 -7.70
C SER A 8 5.34 -7.34 -9.15
N PRO A 9 5.21 -8.45 -9.92
CA PRO A 9 4.66 -8.35 -11.27
C PRO A 9 3.16 -8.06 -11.27
N GLU A 10 2.50 -8.18 -10.11
CA GLU A 10 1.06 -7.95 -9.98
C GLU A 10 0.72 -6.52 -9.54
N ALA A 11 1.71 -5.72 -9.16
CA ALA A 11 1.51 -4.32 -8.80
C ALA A 11 1.89 -3.43 -9.97
N PRO A 12 1.44 -2.16 -9.97
CA PRO A 12 1.83 -1.23 -11.03
C PRO A 12 3.35 -1.10 -11.10
N GLU A 13 3.87 -1.09 -12.32
CA GLU A 13 5.30 -0.95 -12.55
C GLU A 13 5.83 0.35 -11.94
N ALA A 14 7.01 0.27 -11.30
CA ALA A 14 7.63 1.45 -10.71
C ALA A 14 8.06 2.42 -11.81
N ILE A 15 7.60 3.66 -11.72
CA ILE A 15 7.92 4.70 -12.67
C ILE A 15 8.92 5.68 -12.06
N GLY A 16 10.10 5.18 -11.75
CA GLY A 16 11.13 5.99 -11.15
C GLY A 16 12.19 5.13 -10.48
N PRO A 17 13.18 5.74 -9.87
CA PRO A 17 14.29 4.99 -9.25
C PRO A 17 13.91 4.52 -7.85
N TYR A 18 12.99 3.53 -7.77
CA TYR A 18 12.61 2.93 -6.50
C TYR A 18 12.14 1.49 -6.71
N SER A 19 12.19 0.71 -5.65
CA SER A 19 11.69 -0.66 -5.62
C SER A 19 10.31 -0.68 -4.99
N HIS A 20 9.49 -1.68 -5.31
CA HIS A 20 8.18 -1.84 -4.66
C HIS A 20 8.34 -2.04 -3.16
N ALA A 21 9.35 -2.78 -2.74
CA ALA A 21 9.65 -2.96 -1.33
C ALA A 21 11.10 -3.33 -1.13
N ILE A 22 11.59 -3.10 0.09
CA ILE A 22 12.97 -3.44 0.50
C ILE A 22 12.89 -4.18 1.82
N ARG A 23 13.57 -5.32 1.87
CA ARG A 23 13.73 -6.10 3.09
C ARG A 23 14.96 -5.62 3.85
N ALA A 24 14.78 -5.36 5.15
CA ALA A 24 15.86 -5.01 6.04
C ALA A 24 15.74 -5.91 7.28
N GLY A 25 16.47 -7.04 7.27
CA GLY A 25 16.29 -8.05 8.32
C GLY A 25 14.90 -8.66 8.22
N ASP A 26 14.14 -8.59 9.30
CA ASP A 26 12.77 -9.11 9.35
C ASP A 26 11.73 -8.06 9.04
N ILE A 27 12.15 -6.84 8.75
CA ILE A 27 11.25 -5.73 8.45
C ILE A 27 11.28 -5.47 6.96
N ILE A 28 10.11 -5.23 6.38
CA ILE A 28 9.96 -4.94 4.96
C ILE A 28 9.28 -3.59 4.82
N PHE A 29 9.93 -2.69 4.09
CA PHE A 29 9.40 -1.36 3.81
C PHE A 29 8.76 -1.38 2.44
N LEU A 30 7.48 -1.06 2.37
CA LEU A 30 6.74 -1.01 1.12
C LEU A 30 6.61 0.44 0.66
N SER A 31 7.02 0.70 -0.57
CA SER A 31 6.88 2.01 -1.19
C SER A 31 5.40 2.38 -1.33
N GLY A 32 5.12 3.67 -1.45
CA GLY A 32 3.76 4.15 -1.64
C GLY A 32 3.13 3.58 -2.89
N GLN A 33 1.89 3.12 -2.76
CA GLN A 33 1.10 2.64 -3.88
C GLN A 33 0.02 3.65 -4.22
N LEU A 34 -0.15 3.88 -5.51
CA LEU A 34 -1.16 4.76 -6.07
C LEU A 34 -2.34 3.92 -6.56
N PRO A 35 -3.52 4.54 -6.76
CA PRO A 35 -4.70 3.82 -7.24
C PRO A 35 -4.65 3.58 -8.76
N VAL A 36 -3.59 2.93 -9.19
CA VAL A 36 -3.31 2.66 -10.61
C VAL A 36 -3.62 1.20 -10.91
N ASP A 37 -4.33 0.96 -12.00
CA ASP A 37 -4.57 -0.38 -12.50
C ASP A 37 -3.24 -0.90 -13.09
N PRO A 38 -2.68 -1.99 -12.55
CA PRO A 38 -1.40 -2.49 -13.04
C PRO A 38 -1.42 -2.95 -14.49
N LYS A 39 -2.60 -3.25 -15.03
CA LYS A 39 -2.72 -3.72 -16.42
C LYS A 39 -2.66 -2.56 -17.42
N THR A 40 -3.16 -1.40 -17.04
CA THR A 40 -3.24 -0.25 -17.95
C THR A 40 -2.23 0.84 -17.65
N GLY A 41 -1.77 0.91 -16.40
CA GLY A 41 -0.91 2.00 -15.94
C GLY A 41 -1.66 3.29 -15.65
N ASN A 42 -2.99 3.26 -15.67
CA ASN A 42 -3.82 4.45 -15.46
C ASN A 42 -4.55 4.40 -14.13
N LEU A 43 -4.90 5.57 -13.62
CA LEU A 43 -5.78 5.65 -12.45
C LEU A 43 -7.10 4.95 -12.73
N VAL A 44 -7.68 4.33 -11.69
CA VAL A 44 -8.96 3.62 -11.82
C VAL A 44 -10.17 4.56 -11.85
N GLY A 45 -9.97 5.84 -12.06
CA GLY A 45 -11.02 6.84 -12.10
C GLY A 45 -10.90 7.79 -10.92
N THR A 46 -11.99 8.51 -10.63
CA THR A 46 -11.99 9.58 -9.64
C THR A 46 -12.82 9.30 -8.40
N ASP A 47 -13.41 8.11 -8.29
CA ASP A 47 -14.21 7.72 -7.14
C ASP A 47 -13.26 7.36 -5.99
N PRO A 48 -13.34 8.03 -4.83
CA PRO A 48 -12.44 7.75 -3.72
C PRO A 48 -12.56 6.32 -3.18
N LEU A 49 -13.73 5.69 -3.22
CA LEU A 49 -13.89 4.31 -2.79
C LEU A 49 -13.13 3.35 -3.71
N LEU A 50 -13.25 3.56 -5.02
CA LEU A 50 -12.54 2.73 -6.00
C LEU A 50 -11.04 2.96 -5.95
N GLN A 51 -10.61 4.20 -5.75
CA GLN A 51 -9.19 4.50 -5.61
C GLN A 51 -8.60 3.84 -4.36
N ALA A 52 -9.28 3.95 -3.23
CA ALA A 52 -8.82 3.32 -1.98
C ALA A 52 -8.71 1.80 -2.16
N ARG A 53 -9.72 1.19 -2.79
CA ARG A 53 -9.70 -0.25 -3.04
C ARG A 53 -8.50 -0.66 -3.88
N GLN A 54 -8.23 0.07 -4.96
CA GLN A 54 -7.12 -0.27 -5.85
C GLN A 54 -5.77 -0.12 -5.14
N VAL A 55 -5.61 0.89 -4.29
CA VAL A 55 -4.39 1.06 -3.53
C VAL A 55 -4.13 -0.15 -2.65
N PHE A 56 -5.15 -0.65 -1.94
CA PHE A 56 -4.96 -1.80 -1.07
C PHE A 56 -4.77 -3.10 -1.85
N VAL A 57 -5.40 -3.23 -3.01
CA VAL A 57 -5.14 -4.36 -3.91
C VAL A 57 -3.67 -4.36 -4.35
N ASN A 58 -3.15 -3.19 -4.73
CA ASN A 58 -1.75 -3.07 -5.14
C ASN A 58 -0.80 -3.34 -3.98
N LEU A 59 -1.13 -2.84 -2.81
CA LEU A 59 -0.33 -3.05 -1.61
C LEU A 59 -0.28 -4.54 -1.24
N ARG A 60 -1.42 -5.23 -1.36
CA ARG A 60 -1.48 -6.68 -1.13
C ARG A 60 -0.60 -7.43 -2.10
N ALA A 61 -0.58 -7.03 -3.37
CA ALA A 61 0.26 -7.67 -4.37
C ALA A 61 1.74 -7.61 -3.97
N VAL A 62 2.19 -6.46 -3.49
CA VAL A 62 3.57 -6.30 -3.03
C VAL A 62 3.82 -7.15 -1.78
N ALA A 63 2.90 -7.11 -0.81
CA ALA A 63 3.03 -7.90 0.41
C ALA A 63 3.11 -9.40 0.10
N ASN A 64 2.28 -9.89 -0.81
CA ASN A 64 2.30 -11.29 -1.21
C ASN A 64 3.63 -11.68 -1.88
N THR A 65 4.16 -10.81 -2.73
CA THR A 65 5.46 -11.06 -3.37
C THR A 65 6.57 -11.06 -2.33
N ALA A 66 6.42 -10.31 -1.25
CA ALA A 66 7.37 -10.29 -0.15
C ALA A 66 7.26 -11.50 0.77
N GLY A 67 6.31 -12.40 0.53
CA GLY A 67 6.16 -13.63 1.29
C GLY A 67 5.16 -13.55 2.44
N GLY A 68 4.31 -12.51 2.45
CA GLY A 68 3.30 -12.34 3.49
C GLY A 68 1.97 -11.89 2.93
N ASP A 69 1.23 -11.16 3.72
CA ASP A 69 -0.06 -10.61 3.31
C ASP A 69 -0.31 -9.32 4.09
N LEU A 70 -1.44 -8.69 3.83
CA LEU A 70 -1.82 -7.44 4.52
C LEU A 70 -1.84 -7.60 6.04
N GLY A 71 -2.17 -8.79 6.55
CA GLY A 71 -2.15 -9.07 7.98
C GLY A 71 -0.77 -8.96 8.64
N ASP A 72 0.30 -8.95 7.85
CA ASP A 72 1.66 -8.80 8.34
C ASP A 72 2.11 -7.34 8.38
N ILE A 73 1.29 -6.43 7.89
CA ILE A 73 1.57 -4.98 7.95
C ILE A 73 1.34 -4.49 9.37
N VAL A 74 2.35 -3.79 9.90
CA VAL A 74 2.30 -3.26 11.26
C VAL A 74 2.11 -1.77 11.30
N LYS A 75 2.37 -1.07 10.18
CA LYS A 75 2.22 0.38 10.10
C LYS A 75 1.78 0.79 8.70
N LEU A 76 0.80 1.68 8.64
CA LEU A 76 0.38 2.33 7.40
C LEU A 76 0.53 3.83 7.54
N THR A 77 0.95 4.49 6.46
CA THR A 77 0.81 5.93 6.34
C THR A 77 -0.04 6.19 5.10
N ILE A 78 -1.16 6.86 5.32
CA ILE A 78 -2.13 7.16 4.27
C ILE A 78 -2.07 8.65 3.97
N TYR A 79 -1.81 8.97 2.70
CA TYR A 79 -1.76 10.35 2.22
C TYR A 79 -3.01 10.62 1.39
N LEU A 80 -3.73 11.69 1.73
CA LEU A 80 -4.95 12.09 1.02
C LEU A 80 -4.76 13.50 0.45
N SER A 81 -5.14 13.68 -0.81
CA SER A 81 -5.14 15.02 -1.42
C SER A 81 -6.26 15.89 -0.83
N ASP A 82 -7.27 15.25 -0.19
CA ASP A 82 -8.37 15.94 0.46
C ASP A 82 -8.84 15.07 1.63
N LEU A 83 -8.77 15.62 2.84
CA LEU A 83 -9.15 14.87 4.04
C LEU A 83 -10.65 14.53 4.09
N ARG A 84 -11.48 15.12 3.20
CA ARG A 84 -12.88 14.72 3.09
C ARG A 84 -13.05 13.25 2.77
N HIS A 85 -12.03 12.62 2.18
CA HIS A 85 -12.09 11.21 1.79
C HIS A 85 -11.69 10.25 2.91
N PHE A 86 -11.46 10.77 4.11
CA PHE A 86 -11.08 9.96 5.27
C PHE A 86 -12.08 8.83 5.56
N ALA A 87 -13.38 9.15 5.53
CA ALA A 87 -14.42 8.15 5.81
C ALA A 87 -14.44 7.05 4.75
N ALA A 88 -14.26 7.41 3.48
CA ALA A 88 -14.23 6.44 2.38
C ALA A 88 -13.06 5.47 2.55
N VAL A 89 -11.90 5.98 2.94
CA VAL A 89 -10.71 5.14 3.18
C VAL A 89 -10.96 4.18 4.33
N ASN A 90 -11.54 4.68 5.43
CA ASN A 90 -11.85 3.83 6.59
C ASN A 90 -12.80 2.70 6.21
N GLU A 91 -13.83 3.00 5.42
CA GLU A 91 -14.77 1.98 5.01
C GLU A 91 -14.08 0.88 4.19
N VAL A 92 -13.26 1.28 3.21
CA VAL A 92 -12.56 0.30 2.38
C VAL A 92 -11.55 -0.48 3.22
N MET A 93 -10.85 0.19 4.12
CA MET A 93 -9.85 -0.46 4.96
C MET A 93 -10.43 -1.62 5.78
N THR A 94 -11.68 -1.50 6.24
CA THR A 94 -12.34 -2.59 6.99
C THR A 94 -12.58 -3.83 6.14
N ARG A 95 -12.51 -3.70 4.82
CA ARG A 95 -12.69 -4.84 3.91
C ARG A 95 -11.37 -5.57 3.63
N PHE A 96 -10.25 -4.93 3.90
CA PHE A 96 -8.92 -5.48 3.63
C PHE A 96 -8.17 -5.89 4.89
N PHE A 97 -8.52 -5.32 6.02
CA PHE A 97 -7.85 -5.57 7.29
C PHE A 97 -8.85 -6.01 8.35
N THR A 98 -8.39 -6.83 9.27
CA THR A 98 -9.18 -7.25 10.44
C THR A 98 -8.41 -6.86 11.69
N ALA A 99 -9.14 -6.68 12.80
CA ALA A 99 -8.51 -6.38 14.08
C ALA A 99 -7.61 -7.55 14.52
N PRO A 100 -6.45 -7.27 15.12
CA PRO A 100 -5.95 -5.94 15.45
C PRO A 100 -5.44 -5.22 14.20
N TYR A 101 -5.85 -3.95 14.06
CA TYR A 101 -5.44 -3.15 12.90
C TYR A 101 -3.99 -2.68 13.04
N PRO A 102 -3.30 -2.41 11.92
CA PRO A 102 -1.95 -1.83 12.00
C PRO A 102 -1.98 -0.42 12.59
N ALA A 103 -0.85 0.01 13.13
CA ALA A 103 -0.69 1.42 13.51
C ALA A 103 -0.85 2.27 12.24
N ARG A 104 -1.40 3.48 12.37
CA ARG A 104 -1.73 4.29 11.19
C ARG A 104 -1.60 5.78 11.45
N ALA A 105 -1.14 6.51 10.44
CA ALA A 105 -1.29 7.95 10.36
C ALA A 105 -2.00 8.25 9.04
N THR A 106 -2.90 9.25 9.05
CA THR A 106 -3.56 9.74 7.84
C THR A 106 -3.28 11.23 7.73
N ILE A 107 -2.70 11.63 6.61
CA ILE A 107 -2.16 12.97 6.42
C ILE A 107 -2.73 13.58 5.15
N GLY A 108 -3.20 14.83 5.26
CA GLY A 108 -3.58 15.61 4.09
C GLY A 108 -2.35 16.20 3.45
N VAL A 109 -2.24 16.12 2.13
CA VAL A 109 -1.13 16.65 1.35
C VAL A 109 -1.63 17.58 0.25
N ALA A 110 -0.72 18.41 -0.27
CA ALA A 110 -1.09 19.40 -1.30
C ALA A 110 -1.49 18.72 -2.62
N ALA A 111 -0.81 17.63 -2.99
CA ALA A 111 -1.07 16.92 -4.23
C ALA A 111 -0.39 15.54 -4.17
N LEU A 112 -0.84 14.64 -5.02
CA LEU A 112 -0.25 13.31 -5.18
C LEU A 112 0.04 13.08 -6.67
N PRO A 113 0.98 12.17 -6.99
CA PRO A 113 1.27 11.87 -8.40
C PRO A 113 0.01 11.46 -9.16
N LYS A 114 -0.07 11.82 -10.44
CA LYS A 114 -1.18 11.50 -11.33
C LYS A 114 -2.52 12.07 -10.85
N ASP A 115 -2.49 13.08 -9.98
CA ASP A 115 -3.70 13.65 -9.36
C ASP A 115 -4.51 12.60 -8.58
N ALA A 116 -3.84 11.61 -8.01
CA ALA A 116 -4.49 10.61 -7.19
C ALA A 116 -5.09 11.25 -5.93
N LEU A 117 -6.16 10.65 -5.44
CA LEU A 117 -6.81 11.09 -4.20
C LEU A 117 -6.15 10.47 -2.97
N ILE A 118 -5.49 9.33 -3.14
CA ILE A 118 -4.90 8.57 -2.04
C ILE A 118 -3.60 7.92 -2.48
N GLU A 119 -2.67 7.84 -1.55
CA GLU A 119 -1.45 7.04 -1.67
C GLU A 119 -1.18 6.40 -0.31
N VAL A 120 -0.72 5.15 -0.28
CA VAL A 120 -0.45 4.45 0.98
C VAL A 120 0.90 3.76 0.92
N GLU A 121 1.71 4.00 1.94
CA GLU A 121 2.94 3.25 2.17
C GLU A 121 2.80 2.42 3.43
N ALA A 122 3.65 1.41 3.59
CA ALA A 122 3.50 0.46 4.69
C ALA A 122 4.83 -0.09 5.18
N VAL A 123 4.80 -0.59 6.40
CA VAL A 123 5.88 -1.38 6.97
C VAL A 123 5.27 -2.71 7.38
N MET A 124 5.89 -3.81 6.97
CA MET A 124 5.44 -5.14 7.38
C MET A 124 6.57 -5.91 8.01
N VAL A 125 6.23 -6.93 8.77
CA VAL A 125 7.18 -7.83 9.40
C VAL A 125 7.08 -9.17 8.68
N SER A 126 8.20 -9.87 8.55
CA SER A 126 8.18 -11.21 7.96
C SER A 126 7.12 -12.06 8.66
N GLY A 127 6.32 -12.79 7.87
CA GLY A 127 5.26 -13.63 8.40
C GLY A 127 5.71 -14.61 9.46
N GLU A 128 6.98 -14.97 9.46
CA GLU A 128 7.56 -15.87 10.44
C GLU A 128 7.55 -15.31 11.85
N LEU A 129 7.47 -13.99 12.01
CA LEU A 129 7.57 -13.33 13.31
C LEU A 129 6.22 -12.98 13.93
N ARG A 130 5.14 -13.03 13.17
CA ARG A 130 3.85 -12.53 13.65
C ARG A 130 3.21 -13.36 14.77
N PHE A 131 3.73 -14.53 15.03
CA PHE A 131 3.18 -15.41 16.07
C PHE A 131 3.92 -15.33 17.40
N ASN A 132 4.90 -14.47 17.51
CA ASN A 132 5.67 -14.35 18.73
C ASN A 132 5.06 -13.36 19.70
#